data_2f0d6f708212a993c27de514cb7024dc
#
_entry.id   2f0d6f708212a993c27de514cb7024dc
#
_cell.length_a   1.000
_cell.length_b   1.000
_cell.length_c   1.000
_cell.angle_alpha   90.00
_cell.angle_beta   90.00
_cell.angle_gamma   90.00
#
_symmetry.space_group_name_H-M   'P 1'
#
loop_
_entity.id
_entity.type
_entity.pdbx_description
1 polymer ?
#
loop_
_entity_poly.entity_id
_entity_poly.type
_entity_poly.pdbx_seq_one_letter_code
_entity_poly.pdbx_strand_id
1 'polypeptide(L)'
;MLGVKIGNIHTYDDWKLILTKVEKSFPEPKTETQEVPGMNGVLDLTESLSDDIKYKNRMLTLTFNMINNRTRWDTLLTEIENYLHGKKMQIILDSDKFYYYEGRCIIDKFSSNKAIGTLVIKCDVSPYKYELDTGGAWLWDTFNFRNSDIYKTKFTIDGTQQITIVNGREITSPTFVCDAPFTIKFGGVVYKIEAGTRKILDIRLQEGNNDFIISGHGNLEIRFRRGML
;
A
#
# COMPACT_ATOMS: atom_id res chain seq x y z
N MET A 1 -1.47 -9.23 -22.78
CA MET A 1 -0.80 -10.19 -21.90
C MET A 1 -0.66 -9.56 -20.54
N LEU A 2 -0.71 -10.37 -19.46
CA LEU A 2 -0.51 -9.85 -18.10
C LEU A 2 0.94 -9.39 -17.94
N GLY A 3 1.13 -8.21 -17.38
CA GLY A 3 2.40 -7.60 -17.07
C GLY A 3 2.43 -7.02 -15.66
N VAL A 4 3.40 -6.17 -15.42
CA VAL A 4 3.57 -5.43 -14.15
C VAL A 4 3.97 -4.01 -14.47
N LYS A 5 3.30 -3.03 -13.88
CA LYS A 5 3.76 -1.66 -13.94
C LYS A 5 4.70 -1.40 -12.76
N ILE A 6 5.95 -1.03 -13.03
CA ILE A 6 6.97 -0.69 -12.03
C ILE A 6 7.30 0.79 -12.20
N GLY A 7 6.89 1.61 -11.24
CA GLY A 7 6.95 3.05 -11.39
C GLY A 7 6.13 3.54 -12.58
N ASN A 8 6.76 4.13 -13.58
CA ASN A 8 6.09 4.64 -14.78
C ASN A 8 6.17 3.68 -15.98
N ILE A 9 6.91 2.58 -15.88
CA ILE A 9 7.14 1.64 -16.98
C ILE A 9 6.29 0.39 -16.80
N HIS A 10 5.65 -0.07 -17.89
CA HIS A 10 4.93 -1.33 -17.94
C HIS A 10 5.80 -2.40 -18.59
N THR A 11 6.07 -3.49 -17.87
CA THR A 11 7.06 -4.51 -18.27
C THR A 11 6.77 -5.14 -19.64
N TYR A 12 5.49 -5.33 -19.99
CA TYR A 12 5.12 -5.90 -21.30
C TYR A 12 5.09 -4.83 -22.40
N ASP A 13 4.46 -3.67 -22.14
CA ASP A 13 4.24 -2.68 -23.20
C ASP A 13 5.53 -1.97 -23.61
N ASP A 14 6.40 -1.64 -22.64
CA ASP A 14 7.63 -0.89 -22.87
C ASP A 14 8.83 -1.81 -23.16
N TRP A 15 9.05 -2.82 -22.30
CA TRP A 15 10.21 -3.71 -22.40
C TRP A 15 9.96 -5.02 -23.11
N LYS A 16 8.70 -5.32 -23.49
CA LYS A 16 8.29 -6.59 -24.13
C LYS A 16 8.65 -7.82 -23.31
N LEU A 17 8.69 -7.68 -21.99
CA LEU A 17 8.90 -8.78 -21.05
C LEU A 17 7.59 -9.55 -20.85
N ILE A 18 7.63 -10.86 -20.98
CA ILE A 18 6.47 -11.72 -20.74
C ILE A 18 6.53 -12.22 -19.30
N LEU A 19 5.58 -11.78 -18.48
CA LEU A 19 5.44 -12.26 -17.10
C LEU A 19 5.04 -13.75 -17.11
N THR A 20 5.88 -14.61 -16.53
CA THR A 20 5.65 -16.05 -16.48
C THR A 20 5.31 -16.54 -15.08
N LYS A 21 5.81 -15.88 -14.04
CA LYS A 21 5.56 -16.28 -12.66
C LYS A 21 5.53 -15.08 -11.73
N VAL A 22 4.59 -15.09 -10.79
CA VAL A 22 4.51 -14.15 -9.66
C VAL A 22 4.48 -14.97 -8.38
N GLU A 23 5.45 -14.76 -7.51
CA GLU A 23 5.50 -15.35 -6.17
C GLU A 23 5.37 -14.24 -5.14
N LYS A 24 4.39 -14.37 -4.24
CA LYS A 24 4.14 -13.43 -3.16
C LYS A 24 4.36 -14.16 -1.85
N SER A 25 5.35 -13.75 -1.04
CA SER A 25 5.39 -14.22 0.34
C SER A 25 4.31 -13.52 1.16
N PHE A 26 3.84 -14.20 2.19
CA PHE A 26 2.96 -13.57 3.18
C PHE A 26 3.82 -12.82 4.20
N PRO A 27 3.35 -11.65 4.69
CA PRO A 27 4.10 -10.90 5.67
C PRO A 27 4.07 -11.64 7.02
N GLU A 28 5.24 -11.86 7.58
CA GLU A 28 5.38 -12.47 8.90
C GLU A 28 5.06 -11.47 10.00
N PRO A 29 4.30 -11.82 11.04
CA PRO A 29 4.15 -10.98 12.22
C PRO A 29 5.51 -10.81 12.92
N LYS A 30 5.75 -9.63 13.47
CA LYS A 30 6.88 -9.37 14.36
C LYS A 30 6.43 -9.79 15.75
N THR A 31 6.80 -11.00 16.16
CA THR A 31 6.48 -11.53 17.48
C THR A 31 7.58 -11.18 18.48
N GLU A 32 7.18 -10.79 19.68
CA GLU A 32 8.06 -10.57 20.82
C GLU A 32 7.61 -11.46 21.97
N THR A 33 8.46 -12.44 22.33
CA THR A 33 8.15 -13.41 23.37
C THR A 33 9.26 -13.44 24.39
N GLN A 34 8.91 -13.67 25.66
CA GLN A 34 9.86 -13.77 26.77
C GLN A 34 9.66 -15.06 27.53
N GLU A 35 10.75 -15.79 27.78
CA GLU A 35 10.73 -16.94 28.69
C GLU A 35 10.73 -16.45 30.13
N VAL A 36 9.80 -16.96 30.94
CA VAL A 36 9.71 -16.66 32.37
C VAL A 36 10.03 -17.92 33.15
N PRO A 37 11.06 -17.93 34.00
CA PRO A 37 11.42 -19.10 34.79
C PRO A 37 10.24 -19.61 35.65
N GLY A 38 9.94 -20.89 35.56
CA GLY A 38 8.83 -21.54 36.29
C GLY A 38 7.46 -21.44 35.61
N MET A 39 7.35 -20.77 34.46
CA MET A 39 6.14 -20.73 33.64
C MET A 39 6.21 -21.77 32.51
N ASN A 40 5.11 -22.47 32.25
CA ASN A 40 4.99 -23.28 31.04
C ASN A 40 4.70 -22.39 29.83
N GLY A 41 5.46 -22.60 28.74
CA GLY A 41 5.34 -21.78 27.52
C GLY A 41 6.14 -20.47 27.62
N VAL A 42 5.77 -19.50 26.81
CA VAL A 42 6.42 -18.17 26.73
C VAL A 42 5.38 -17.08 26.95
N LEU A 43 5.80 -15.98 27.55
CA LEU A 43 4.98 -14.77 27.64
C LEU A 43 5.01 -14.06 26.29
N ASP A 44 3.87 -13.88 25.66
CA ASP A 44 3.74 -13.11 24.42
C ASP A 44 3.51 -11.64 24.74
N LEU A 45 4.44 -10.79 24.28
CA LEU A 45 4.44 -9.33 24.45
C LEU A 45 4.23 -8.61 23.11
N THR A 46 3.85 -9.32 22.07
CA THR A 46 3.79 -8.81 20.69
C THR A 46 2.96 -7.53 20.54
N GLU A 47 1.84 -7.45 21.26
CA GLU A 47 0.93 -6.30 21.17
C GLU A 47 1.15 -5.25 22.27
N SER A 48 1.99 -5.56 23.27
CA SER A 48 2.13 -4.74 24.49
C SER A 48 2.60 -3.30 24.25
N LEU A 49 3.36 -3.06 23.16
CA LEU A 49 3.92 -1.73 22.86
C LEU A 49 3.08 -0.91 21.88
N SER A 50 2.20 -1.55 21.10
CA SER A 50 1.53 -0.87 19.98
C SER A 50 0.04 -1.12 19.89
N ASP A 51 -0.52 -1.94 20.77
CA ASP A 51 -1.92 -2.40 20.73
C ASP A 51 -2.34 -2.98 19.37
N ASP A 52 -1.36 -3.43 18.56
CA ASP A 52 -1.60 -3.96 17.21
C ASP A 52 -0.40 -4.80 16.75
N ILE A 53 -0.69 -5.84 15.97
CA ILE A 53 0.33 -6.71 15.37
C ILE A 53 1.07 -5.95 14.28
N LYS A 54 2.38 -5.89 14.37
CA LYS A 54 3.24 -5.34 13.32
C LYS A 54 3.81 -6.48 12.46
N TYR A 55 4.02 -6.19 11.18
CA TYR A 55 4.50 -7.18 10.22
C TYR A 55 5.88 -6.82 9.66
N LYS A 56 6.64 -7.84 9.28
CA LYS A 56 7.86 -7.69 8.48
C LYS A 56 7.48 -7.41 7.02
N ASN A 57 8.40 -6.85 6.26
CA ASN A 57 8.25 -6.74 4.82
C ASN A 57 8.02 -8.13 4.20
N ARG A 58 7.42 -8.13 3.02
CA ARG A 58 7.26 -9.35 2.22
C ARG A 58 8.03 -9.27 0.92
N MET A 59 8.38 -10.44 0.40
CA MET A 59 9.08 -10.56 -0.88
C MET A 59 8.08 -10.80 -2.01
N LEU A 60 8.18 -9.98 -3.04
CA LEU A 60 7.50 -10.17 -4.31
C LEU A 60 8.55 -10.56 -5.36
N THR A 61 8.46 -11.79 -5.88
CA THR A 61 9.37 -12.29 -6.92
C THR A 61 8.63 -12.38 -8.25
N LEU A 62 9.16 -11.70 -9.24
CA LEU A 62 8.61 -11.59 -10.58
C LEU A 62 9.57 -12.26 -11.56
N THR A 63 9.09 -13.25 -12.29
CA THR A 63 9.87 -13.94 -13.32
C THR A 63 9.35 -13.60 -14.70
N PHE A 64 10.21 -13.15 -15.57
CA PHE A 64 9.91 -12.72 -16.92
C PHE A 64 10.70 -13.53 -17.94
N ASN A 65 10.07 -13.78 -19.09
CA ASN A 65 10.75 -14.31 -20.27
C ASN A 65 10.95 -13.21 -21.32
N MET A 66 12.13 -13.24 -21.93
CA MET A 66 12.57 -12.40 -23.03
C MET A 66 12.68 -13.30 -24.27
N ILE A 67 11.78 -13.15 -25.25
CA ILE A 67 11.72 -14.02 -26.43
C ILE A 67 12.29 -13.30 -27.65
N ASN A 68 12.24 -11.96 -27.68
CA ASN A 68 12.60 -11.16 -28.84
C ASN A 68 14.08 -10.77 -28.85
N ASN A 69 14.68 -10.87 -30.05
CA ASN A 69 15.95 -10.30 -30.47
C ASN A 69 17.10 -10.39 -29.45
N ARG A 70 17.70 -11.56 -29.37
CA ARG A 70 18.80 -11.92 -28.48
C ARG A 70 19.96 -10.89 -28.44
N THR A 71 20.23 -10.23 -29.56
CA THR A 71 21.31 -9.22 -29.65
C THR A 71 21.03 -7.95 -28.85
N ARG A 72 19.81 -7.75 -28.38
CA ARG A 72 19.40 -6.59 -27.56
C ARG A 72 19.25 -6.89 -26.07
N TRP A 73 19.43 -8.15 -25.64
CA TRP A 73 19.20 -8.50 -24.24
C TRP A 73 20.12 -7.76 -23.29
N ASP A 74 21.42 -7.67 -23.57
CA ASP A 74 22.36 -6.99 -22.70
C ASP A 74 22.08 -5.48 -22.60
N THR A 75 21.69 -4.85 -23.71
CA THR A 75 21.29 -3.45 -23.72
C THR A 75 20.01 -3.22 -22.91
N LEU A 76 19.01 -4.08 -23.09
CA LEU A 76 17.75 -4.00 -22.34
C LEU A 76 17.97 -4.30 -20.86
N LEU A 77 18.81 -5.27 -20.51
CA LEU A 77 19.17 -5.54 -19.11
C LEU A 77 19.83 -4.34 -18.45
N THR A 78 20.77 -3.69 -19.13
CA THR A 78 21.40 -2.46 -18.64
C THR A 78 20.40 -1.34 -18.43
N GLU A 79 19.43 -1.18 -19.35
CA GLU A 79 18.36 -0.21 -19.22
C GLU A 79 17.48 -0.51 -17.99
N ILE A 80 17.03 -1.76 -17.83
CA ILE A 80 16.21 -2.22 -16.71
C ILE A 80 16.98 -2.03 -15.39
N GLU A 81 18.26 -2.41 -15.36
CA GLU A 81 19.10 -2.27 -14.17
C GLU A 81 19.23 -0.81 -13.76
N ASN A 82 19.57 0.09 -14.67
CA ASN A 82 19.68 1.52 -14.41
C ASN A 82 18.33 2.14 -13.98
N TYR A 83 17.22 1.60 -14.45
CA TYR A 83 15.89 2.11 -14.11
C TYR A 83 15.46 1.71 -12.71
N LEU A 84 15.53 0.43 -12.33
CA LEU A 84 14.89 -0.09 -11.13
C LEU A 84 15.82 -0.64 -10.04
N HIS A 85 17.07 -1.06 -10.39
CA HIS A 85 17.91 -1.78 -9.44
C HIS A 85 18.26 -0.93 -8.21
N GLY A 86 17.93 -1.45 -7.04
CA GLY A 86 18.15 -0.77 -5.76
C GLY A 86 17.19 0.39 -5.45
N LYS A 87 16.24 0.75 -6.31
CA LYS A 87 15.31 1.87 -6.08
C LYS A 87 14.01 1.41 -5.42
N LYS A 88 13.44 2.30 -4.60
CA LYS A 88 12.10 2.11 -4.04
C LYS A 88 11.07 2.58 -5.07
N MET A 89 10.14 1.69 -5.43
CA MET A 89 9.17 1.92 -6.49
C MET A 89 7.78 1.42 -6.11
N GLN A 90 6.77 1.93 -6.81
CA GLN A 90 5.42 1.39 -6.80
C GLN A 90 5.33 0.27 -7.83
N ILE A 91 4.68 -0.83 -7.46
CA ILE A 91 4.53 -2.03 -8.27
C ILE A 91 3.06 -2.38 -8.33
N ILE A 92 2.49 -2.37 -9.53
CA ILE A 92 1.08 -2.68 -9.80
C ILE A 92 1.06 -3.93 -10.68
N LEU A 93 0.38 -4.96 -10.23
CA LEU A 93 0.20 -6.19 -10.99
C LEU A 93 -1.06 -6.05 -11.86
N ASP A 94 -1.00 -6.43 -13.12
CA ASP A 94 -2.19 -6.44 -14.00
C ASP A 94 -3.29 -7.37 -13.49
N SER A 95 -2.92 -8.37 -12.69
CA SER A 95 -3.88 -9.25 -12.01
C SER A 95 -4.58 -8.63 -10.82
N ASP A 96 -4.08 -7.49 -10.31
CA ASP A 96 -4.59 -6.80 -9.12
C ASP A 96 -4.44 -5.27 -9.30
N LYS A 97 -5.03 -4.72 -10.35
CA LYS A 97 -4.88 -3.33 -10.83
C LYS A 97 -5.30 -2.26 -9.83
N PHE A 98 -6.10 -2.64 -8.84
CA PHE A 98 -6.68 -1.69 -7.87
C PHE A 98 -5.71 -1.38 -6.74
N TYR A 99 -4.65 -2.17 -6.61
CA TYR A 99 -3.69 -2.06 -5.53
C TYR A 99 -2.27 -1.92 -6.07
N TYR A 100 -1.44 -1.25 -5.31
CA TYR A 100 -0.01 -1.23 -5.53
C TYR A 100 0.75 -1.73 -4.30
N TYR A 101 1.89 -2.33 -4.56
CA TYR A 101 2.93 -2.58 -3.58
C TYR A 101 3.96 -1.48 -3.64
N GLU A 102 4.56 -1.12 -2.52
CA GLU A 102 5.64 -0.14 -2.47
C GLU A 102 6.87 -0.79 -1.85
N GLY A 103 7.99 -0.80 -2.57
CA GLY A 103 9.20 -1.43 -2.06
C GLY A 103 10.42 -1.26 -2.94
N ARG A 104 11.51 -1.84 -2.51
CA ARG A 104 12.79 -1.78 -3.20
C ARG A 104 12.94 -2.96 -4.14
N CYS A 105 13.16 -2.64 -5.42
CA CYS A 105 13.34 -3.64 -6.47
C CYS A 105 14.83 -3.92 -6.72
N ILE A 106 15.17 -5.17 -6.92
CA ILE A 106 16.50 -5.62 -7.33
C ILE A 106 16.38 -6.65 -8.45
N ILE A 107 17.31 -6.63 -9.37
CA ILE A 107 17.50 -7.73 -10.32
C ILE A 107 18.25 -8.83 -9.56
N ASP A 108 17.62 -9.99 -9.41
CA ASP A 108 18.19 -11.14 -8.70
C ASP A 108 19.11 -11.93 -9.61
N LYS A 109 18.60 -12.29 -10.79
CA LYS A 109 19.38 -13.04 -11.78
C LYS A 109 18.82 -12.88 -13.17
N PHE A 110 19.71 -13.05 -14.14
CA PHE A 110 19.36 -13.30 -15.53
C PHE A 110 20.03 -14.60 -15.98
N SER A 111 19.30 -15.42 -16.70
CA SER A 111 19.81 -16.63 -17.34
C SER A 111 19.26 -16.75 -18.75
N SER A 112 20.03 -17.25 -19.69
CA SER A 112 19.57 -17.41 -21.05
C SER A 112 20.02 -18.75 -21.66
N ASN A 113 19.18 -19.28 -22.53
CA ASN A 113 19.53 -20.36 -23.44
C ASN A 113 19.55 -19.81 -24.88
N LYS A 114 19.64 -20.72 -25.89
CA LYS A 114 19.69 -20.28 -27.31
C LYS A 114 18.44 -19.53 -27.78
N ALA A 115 17.30 -19.66 -27.12
CA ALA A 115 16.00 -19.14 -27.56
C ALA A 115 15.33 -18.18 -26.57
N ILE A 116 15.52 -18.34 -25.28
CA ILE A 116 14.79 -17.64 -24.22
C ILE A 116 15.77 -17.07 -23.19
N GLY A 117 15.60 -15.80 -22.86
CA GLY A 117 16.18 -15.18 -21.67
C GLY A 117 15.18 -15.18 -20.52
N THR A 118 15.60 -15.50 -19.32
CA THR A 118 14.77 -15.46 -18.10
C THR A 118 15.35 -14.45 -17.14
N LEU A 119 14.57 -13.43 -16.81
CA LEU A 119 14.89 -12.36 -15.86
C LEU A 119 14.08 -12.53 -14.59
N VAL A 120 14.73 -12.48 -13.45
CA VAL A 120 14.06 -12.53 -12.14
C VAL A 120 14.30 -11.21 -11.40
N ILE A 121 13.22 -10.55 -11.05
CA ILE A 121 13.21 -9.32 -10.25
C ILE A 121 12.61 -9.65 -8.90
N LYS A 122 13.32 -9.32 -7.83
CA LYS A 122 12.85 -9.41 -6.45
C LYS A 122 12.58 -8.01 -5.91
N CYS A 123 11.46 -7.86 -5.24
CA CYS A 123 11.06 -6.59 -4.63
C CYS A 123 10.74 -6.84 -3.16
N ASP A 124 11.54 -6.23 -2.27
CA ASP A 124 11.26 -6.18 -0.84
C ASP A 124 10.24 -5.08 -0.59
N VAL A 125 8.98 -5.48 -0.40
CA VAL A 125 7.84 -4.56 -0.34
C VAL A 125 7.23 -4.49 1.05
N SER A 126 6.54 -3.38 1.31
CA SER A 126 5.72 -3.20 2.51
C SER A 126 4.81 -4.42 2.76
N PRO A 127 4.53 -4.77 4.02
CA PRO A 127 3.60 -5.85 4.33
C PRO A 127 2.21 -5.63 3.75
N TYR A 128 1.80 -4.37 3.62
CA TYR A 128 0.50 -3.99 3.07
C TYR A 128 0.59 -3.64 1.59
N LYS A 129 -0.46 -3.96 0.85
CA LYS A 129 -0.77 -3.37 -0.44
C LYS A 129 -1.73 -2.20 -0.23
N TYR A 130 -1.60 -1.17 -1.03
CA TYR A 130 -2.37 0.06 -0.90
C TYR A 130 -3.29 0.26 -2.09
N GLU A 131 -4.48 0.80 -1.84
CA GLU A 131 -5.38 1.19 -2.91
C GLU A 131 -4.76 2.33 -3.75
N LEU A 132 -4.91 2.23 -5.06
CA LEU A 132 -4.46 3.26 -6.00
C LEU A 132 -5.28 4.53 -5.88
N ASP A 133 -6.57 4.38 -5.60
CA ASP A 133 -7.48 5.50 -5.40
C ASP A 133 -7.48 5.92 -3.93
N THR A 134 -7.11 7.16 -3.67
CA THR A 134 -7.13 7.78 -2.34
C THR A 134 -8.48 8.42 -1.99
N GLY A 135 -9.54 7.95 -2.62
CA GLY A 135 -10.92 8.34 -2.34
C GLY A 135 -11.34 9.64 -3.02
N GLY A 136 -12.15 9.55 -4.05
CA GLY A 136 -12.92 10.66 -4.59
C GLY A 136 -12.88 10.93 -6.08
N ALA A 137 -12.01 10.31 -6.84
CA ALA A 137 -12.02 10.39 -8.31
C ALA A 137 -12.41 9.02 -8.89
N TRP A 138 -13.71 8.83 -9.03
CA TRP A 138 -14.27 7.61 -9.61
C TRP A 138 -13.96 7.52 -11.10
N LEU A 139 -13.10 6.57 -11.46
CA LEU A 139 -13.06 6.02 -12.81
C LEU A 139 -13.77 4.67 -12.74
N TRP A 140 -14.87 4.51 -13.45
CA TRP A 140 -15.62 3.25 -13.54
C TRP A 140 -14.75 2.04 -13.91
N ASP A 141 -13.64 2.27 -14.58
CA ASP A 141 -12.70 1.26 -15.05
C ASP A 141 -11.78 0.71 -13.94
N THR A 142 -11.66 1.41 -12.82
CA THR A 142 -10.79 1.03 -11.67
C THR A 142 -11.57 0.56 -10.45
N PHE A 143 -12.92 0.52 -10.52
CA PHE A 143 -13.74 0.15 -9.38
C PHE A 143 -13.82 -1.36 -9.17
N ASN A 144 -13.41 -1.84 -8.02
CA ASN A 144 -13.51 -3.25 -7.64
C ASN A 144 -14.80 -3.52 -6.87
N PHE A 145 -15.86 -3.96 -7.57
CA PHE A 145 -17.17 -4.26 -6.99
C PHE A 145 -17.18 -5.36 -5.91
N ARG A 146 -16.08 -6.10 -5.74
CA ARG A 146 -16.01 -7.16 -4.74
C ARG A 146 -15.43 -6.72 -3.39
N ASN A 147 -14.50 -5.78 -3.40
CA ASN A 147 -13.71 -5.44 -2.21
C ASN A 147 -13.57 -3.93 -1.96
N SER A 148 -14.08 -3.07 -2.87
CA SER A 148 -14.00 -1.62 -2.68
C SER A 148 -15.28 -1.13 -2.04
N ASP A 149 -15.22 -0.86 -0.74
CA ASP A 149 -16.22 -0.05 -0.10
C ASP A 149 -16.11 1.38 -0.65
N ILE A 150 -17.25 1.93 -1.08
CA ILE A 150 -17.33 3.34 -1.44
C ILE A 150 -17.14 4.14 -0.16
N TYR A 151 -15.94 4.67 0.04
CA TYR A 151 -15.75 5.57 1.16
C TYR A 151 -15.61 7.01 0.67
N LYS A 152 -16.37 7.86 1.28
CA LYS A 152 -16.34 9.29 1.00
C LYS A 152 -15.22 9.91 1.83
N THR A 153 -14.35 10.69 1.19
CA THR A 153 -13.27 11.42 1.86
C THR A 153 -13.50 12.91 1.92
N LYS A 154 -14.41 13.45 1.08
CA LYS A 154 -14.74 14.87 1.00
C LYS A 154 -16.14 15.11 1.52
N PHE A 155 -16.26 16.05 2.44
CA PHE A 155 -17.51 16.36 3.16
C PHE A 155 -17.73 17.87 3.14
N THR A 156 -18.96 18.28 2.92
CA THR A 156 -19.41 19.65 3.23
C THR A 156 -20.15 19.58 4.56
N ILE A 157 -19.63 20.27 5.54
CA ILE A 157 -20.13 20.27 6.91
C ILE A 157 -20.90 21.58 7.13
N ASP A 158 -22.10 21.45 7.65
CA ASP A 158 -22.93 22.58 8.12
C ASP A 158 -23.50 22.25 9.49
N GLY A 159 -22.91 22.83 10.52
CA GLY A 159 -23.21 22.51 11.92
C GLY A 159 -22.43 21.30 12.43
N THR A 160 -23.13 20.34 13.05
CA THR A 160 -22.53 19.12 13.61
C THR A 160 -23.02 17.89 12.85
N GLN A 161 -22.07 17.08 12.37
CA GLN A 161 -22.34 15.85 11.62
C GLN A 161 -21.53 14.69 12.17
N GLN A 162 -22.11 13.49 12.13
CA GLN A 162 -21.41 12.24 12.37
C GLN A 162 -20.96 11.66 11.03
N ILE A 163 -19.69 11.28 10.94
CA ILE A 163 -19.06 10.72 9.75
C ILE A 163 -18.36 9.43 10.13
N THR A 164 -18.62 8.37 9.40
CA THR A 164 -17.94 7.09 9.55
C THR A 164 -16.92 6.93 8.41
N ILE A 165 -15.67 6.66 8.77
CA ILE A 165 -14.57 6.37 7.85
C ILE A 165 -14.21 4.89 7.98
N VAL A 166 -14.20 4.16 6.86
CA VAL A 166 -13.80 2.75 6.82
C VAL A 166 -12.33 2.65 6.47
N ASN A 167 -11.52 2.10 7.37
CA ASN A 167 -10.10 1.87 7.16
C ASN A 167 -9.80 0.39 6.86
N GLY A 168 -8.67 0.12 6.21
CA GLY A 168 -8.13 -1.22 5.99
C GLY A 168 -7.43 -1.79 7.22
N ARG A 169 -6.65 -2.85 7.01
CA ARG A 169 -5.94 -3.57 8.08
C ARG A 169 -4.85 -2.72 8.73
N GLU A 170 -4.20 -1.82 7.98
CA GLU A 170 -3.14 -0.97 8.51
C GLU A 170 -3.70 0.17 9.36
N ILE A 171 -3.27 0.27 10.61
CA ILE A 171 -3.57 1.43 11.45
C ILE A 171 -2.84 2.65 10.90
N THR A 172 -3.57 3.71 10.55
CA THR A 172 -3.02 4.91 9.94
C THR A 172 -3.57 6.19 10.59
N SER A 173 -2.77 7.25 10.56
CA SER A 173 -3.22 8.58 11.01
C SER A 173 -3.63 9.42 9.81
N PRO A 174 -4.88 9.95 9.80
CA PRO A 174 -5.38 10.73 8.69
C PRO A 174 -4.79 12.13 8.64
N THR A 175 -4.81 12.71 7.45
CA THR A 175 -4.53 14.12 7.20
C THR A 175 -5.84 14.83 6.88
N PHE A 176 -6.15 15.88 7.61
CA PHE A 176 -7.31 16.73 7.41
C PHE A 176 -6.92 17.92 6.54
N VAL A 177 -7.72 18.17 5.50
CA VAL A 177 -7.61 19.36 4.65
C VAL A 177 -8.93 20.10 4.72
N CYS A 178 -8.92 21.33 5.21
CA CYS A 178 -10.13 22.10 5.44
C CYS A 178 -9.96 23.57 5.02
N ASP A 179 -11.07 24.17 4.56
CA ASP A 179 -11.15 25.58 4.16
C ASP A 179 -11.57 26.51 5.31
N ALA A 180 -12.05 25.95 6.41
CA ALA A 180 -12.50 26.66 7.62
C ALA A 180 -12.07 25.92 8.88
N PRO A 181 -12.15 26.56 10.08
CA PRO A 181 -11.89 25.89 11.34
C PRO A 181 -12.95 24.83 11.65
N PHE A 182 -12.50 23.68 12.16
CA PHE A 182 -13.36 22.59 12.59
C PHE A 182 -13.01 22.07 13.99
N THR A 183 -14.01 21.57 14.69
CA THR A 183 -13.85 20.77 15.89
C THR A 183 -14.15 19.32 15.56
N ILE A 184 -13.18 18.43 15.77
CA ILE A 184 -13.26 17.01 15.50
C ILE A 184 -13.26 16.26 16.83
N LYS A 185 -14.28 15.43 17.09
CA LYS A 185 -14.29 14.51 18.21
C LYS A 185 -14.09 13.08 17.70
N PHE A 186 -13.08 12.41 18.22
CA PHE A 186 -12.72 11.04 17.90
C PHE A 186 -12.25 10.31 19.15
N GLY A 187 -12.76 9.09 19.40
CA GLY A 187 -12.38 8.29 20.58
C GLY A 187 -12.60 8.99 21.93
N GLY A 188 -13.56 9.91 22.01
CA GLY A 188 -13.82 10.70 23.22
C GLY A 188 -12.96 11.98 23.37
N VAL A 189 -11.91 12.14 22.55
CA VAL A 189 -11.02 13.31 22.55
C VAL A 189 -11.51 14.34 21.53
N VAL A 190 -11.34 15.62 21.88
CA VAL A 190 -11.75 16.75 21.03
C VAL A 190 -10.51 17.46 20.50
N TYR A 191 -10.43 17.57 19.18
CA TYR A 191 -9.36 18.25 18.44
C TYR A 191 -9.91 19.49 17.75
N LYS A 192 -9.22 20.62 17.87
CA LYS A 192 -9.53 21.83 17.11
C LYS A 192 -8.52 22.00 16.01
N ILE A 193 -8.97 22.21 14.79
CA ILE A 193 -8.13 22.42 13.63
C ILE A 193 -8.51 23.75 12.96
N GLU A 194 -7.51 24.48 12.55
CA GLU A 194 -7.65 25.70 11.73
C GLU A 194 -7.68 25.33 10.25
N ALA A 195 -8.11 26.25 9.41
CA ALA A 195 -8.07 26.10 7.96
C ALA A 195 -6.67 25.73 7.45
N GLY A 196 -6.59 24.83 6.49
CA GLY A 196 -5.34 24.33 5.92
C GLY A 196 -5.21 22.81 5.94
N THR A 197 -3.97 22.33 5.92
CA THR A 197 -3.66 20.89 5.91
C THR A 197 -2.99 20.52 7.25
N ARG A 198 -3.59 19.58 7.97
CA ARG A 198 -3.07 19.10 9.26
C ARG A 198 -3.13 17.59 9.39
N LYS A 199 -2.02 16.97 9.77
CA LYS A 199 -1.96 15.55 10.18
C LYS A 199 -2.00 15.49 11.70
N ILE A 200 -2.96 14.74 12.24
CA ILE A 200 -3.12 14.53 13.69
C ILE A 200 -2.67 13.10 14.00
N LEU A 201 -1.51 12.96 14.62
CA LEU A 201 -0.90 11.65 14.89
C LEU A 201 -1.65 10.86 15.96
N ASP A 202 -2.31 11.57 16.89
CA ASP A 202 -3.10 10.96 17.97
C ASP A 202 -4.39 10.31 17.46
N ILE A 203 -4.89 10.73 16.30
CA ILE A 203 -6.01 10.07 15.63
C ILE A 203 -5.47 8.88 14.86
N ARG A 204 -5.79 7.68 15.34
CA ARG A 204 -5.37 6.41 14.73
C ARG A 204 -6.60 5.66 14.24
N LEU A 205 -6.78 5.63 12.92
CA LEU A 205 -7.85 4.86 12.28
C LEU A 205 -7.56 3.38 12.46
N GLN A 206 -8.48 2.70 13.13
CA GLN A 206 -8.44 1.24 13.32
C GLN A 206 -9.02 0.53 12.09
N GLU A 207 -8.82 -0.77 12.00
CA GLU A 207 -9.48 -1.60 10.99
C GLU A 207 -11.00 -1.48 11.11
N GLY A 208 -11.69 -1.33 9.97
CA GLY A 208 -13.14 -1.18 9.92
C GLY A 208 -13.62 0.25 10.16
N ASN A 209 -14.74 0.39 10.86
CA ASN A 209 -15.45 1.66 11.02
C ASN A 209 -14.79 2.55 12.07
N ASN A 210 -14.57 3.82 11.71
CA ASN A 210 -14.05 4.86 12.56
C ASN A 210 -15.01 6.04 12.55
N ASP A 211 -15.66 6.30 13.69
CA ASP A 211 -16.71 7.32 13.81
C ASP A 211 -16.13 8.65 14.30
N PHE A 212 -16.42 9.69 13.56
CA PHE A 212 -16.08 11.07 13.85
C PHE A 212 -17.34 11.88 14.10
N ILE A 213 -17.32 12.78 15.09
CA ILE A 213 -18.29 13.86 15.21
C ILE A 213 -17.54 15.14 14.85
N ILE A 214 -17.98 15.81 13.77
CA ILE A 214 -17.31 16.99 13.23
C ILE A 214 -18.28 18.16 13.29
N SER A 215 -17.80 19.27 13.87
CA SER A 215 -18.58 20.51 14.01
C SER A 215 -17.87 21.67 13.36
N GLY A 216 -18.59 22.47 12.57
CA GLY A 216 -18.07 23.62 11.84
C GLY A 216 -18.89 23.91 10.60
N HIS A 217 -18.40 24.84 9.75
CA HIS A 217 -19.03 25.21 8.48
C HIS A 217 -17.98 25.32 7.41
N GLY A 218 -18.08 24.52 6.35
CA GLY A 218 -17.13 24.52 5.23
C GLY A 218 -16.88 23.13 4.65
N ASN A 219 -15.81 23.01 3.88
CA ASN A 219 -15.41 21.77 3.24
C ASN A 219 -14.26 21.13 3.99
N LEU A 220 -14.38 19.84 4.22
CA LEU A 220 -13.39 19.02 4.89
C LEU A 220 -13.06 17.80 4.03
N GLU A 221 -11.78 17.54 3.81
CA GLU A 221 -11.28 16.31 3.20
C GLU A 221 -10.42 15.54 4.20
N ILE A 222 -10.71 14.25 4.35
CA ILE A 222 -9.96 13.33 5.23
C ILE A 222 -9.14 12.41 4.34
N ARG A 223 -7.81 12.62 4.29
CA ARG A 223 -6.88 11.84 3.47
C ARG A 223 -6.17 10.79 4.29
N PHE A 224 -6.21 9.57 3.84
CA PHE A 224 -5.45 8.46 4.43
C PHE A 224 -5.22 7.39 3.37
N ARG A 225 -4.31 6.45 3.65
CA ARG A 225 -4.06 5.30 2.78
C ARG A 225 -4.66 4.07 3.43
N ARG A 226 -5.46 3.32 2.68
CA ARG A 226 -5.96 2.02 3.11
C ARG A 226 -4.94 0.95 2.77
N GLY A 227 -4.37 0.34 3.80
CA GLY A 227 -3.46 -0.79 3.66
C GLY A 227 -4.20 -2.11 3.90
N MET A 228 -4.03 -3.07 2.96
CA MET A 228 -4.58 -4.42 3.02
C MET A 228 -3.44 -5.44 3.03
N LEU A 229 -3.55 -6.52 3.80
CA LEU A 229 -2.56 -7.62 3.80
C LEU A 229 -2.62 -8.48 2.54
#